data_4905dd3f2b6640d8e7c806451bf7852a
#
_entry.id   4905dd3f2b6640d8e7c806451bf7852a
#
_cell.length_a   1.000
_cell.length_b   1.000
_cell.length_c   1.000
_cell.angle_alpha   90.00
_cell.angle_beta   90.00
_cell.angle_gamma   90.00
#
_symmetry.space_group_name_H-M   'P 1'
#
loop_
_entity.id
_entity.type
_entity.pdbx_description
1 polymer ?
#
loop_
_entity_poly.entity_id
_entity_poly.type
_entity_poly.pdbx_seq_one_letter_code
_entity_poly.pdbx_strand_id
1 'polypeptide(L)'
;MKQLTPDQLLASEVEQIYRQFMYMPNDHSFTVPTLWVMHTHLRSAEGVFLPYITPRLYFGSKTAGCGKSLATKLTTRMSHNGEMILEPTPPSVTTMLNEDLATLGFDEIDTYFGRGSGRDSMRAILNGGYEAGTCVTRQRGDESERMNCHGPVVMNGKNANLFLTSDRFDTLRSRSISIILDEKPPTFYVDRFNPERHNPRLRDLMRRIKRWGLVNAHTVLGVPVDGLMPARIANRAEEIWTVLFQIAAHLGGDWPARCEAAARAFVLGEWEDETPSVSPAEELLACVQATVLDSEGFVPTTTILDRLEDLPQQASIMGEWHSPRAATMGLSRALAVFGIIHVRRTHEGDQVWGYDRGDLGCQPSQPTNLANQSTLCAS
;
A
#
# COMPACT_ATOMS: atom_id res chain seq x y z
N MET A 1 4.79 14.42 22.66
CA MET A 1 4.19 13.73 21.47
C MET A 1 2.71 13.52 21.75
N LYS A 2 1.81 13.86 20.82
CA LYS A 2 0.37 13.57 20.96
C LYS A 2 0.19 12.05 20.79
N GLN A 3 -0.42 11.39 21.75
CA GLN A 3 -0.72 9.96 21.66
C GLN A 3 -1.72 9.72 20.53
N LEU A 4 -1.41 8.78 19.61
CA LEU A 4 -2.31 8.42 18.52
C LEU A 4 -3.60 7.79 19.05
N THR A 5 -4.72 8.09 18.41
CA THR A 5 -6.00 7.43 18.72
C THR A 5 -5.99 5.98 18.22
N PRO A 6 -6.87 5.10 18.75
CA PRO A 6 -7.00 3.72 18.23
C PRO A 6 -7.27 3.65 16.72
N ASP A 7 -8.04 4.59 16.18
CA ASP A 7 -8.37 4.65 14.75
C ASP A 7 -7.15 5.07 13.91
N GLN A 8 -6.36 6.03 14.41
CA GLN A 8 -5.09 6.43 13.78
C GLN A 8 -4.07 5.29 13.80
N LEU A 9 -3.97 4.56 14.91
CA LEU A 9 -3.10 3.38 15.00
C LEU A 9 -3.52 2.30 14.00
N LEU A 10 -4.82 2.04 13.86
CA LEU A 10 -5.34 1.07 12.91
C LEU A 10 -5.00 1.45 11.47
N ALA A 11 -5.20 2.72 11.08
CA ALA A 11 -4.83 3.22 9.76
C ALA A 11 -3.32 3.14 9.52
N SER A 12 -2.50 3.48 10.53
CA SER A 12 -1.04 3.36 10.46
C SER A 12 -0.57 1.92 10.30
N GLU A 13 -1.25 0.95 10.91
CA GLU A 13 -0.94 -0.47 10.71
C GLU A 13 -1.24 -0.94 9.28
N VAL A 14 -2.31 -0.45 8.65
CA VAL A 14 -2.60 -0.71 7.23
C VAL A 14 -1.48 -0.17 6.35
N GLU A 15 -1.06 1.07 6.59
CA GLU A 15 0.04 1.70 5.86
C GLU A 15 1.36 0.93 6.03
N GLN A 16 1.65 0.48 7.25
CA GLN A 16 2.86 -0.29 7.54
C GLN A 16 2.94 -1.61 6.78
N ILE A 17 1.81 -2.27 6.47
CA ILE A 17 1.82 -3.44 5.60
C ILE A 17 2.38 -3.09 4.23
N TYR A 18 1.98 -1.96 3.65
CA TYR A 18 2.55 -1.54 2.37
C TYR A 18 4.03 -1.17 2.50
N ARG A 19 4.41 -0.38 3.51
CA ARG A 19 5.81 0.02 3.74
C ARG A 19 6.73 -1.18 3.98
N GLN A 20 6.25 -2.23 4.64
CA GLN A 20 7.01 -3.43 4.90
C GLN A 20 7.33 -4.23 3.62
N PHE A 21 6.39 -4.32 2.69
CA PHE A 21 6.50 -5.23 1.54
C PHE A 21 6.65 -4.53 0.19
N MET A 22 6.48 -3.22 0.13
CA MET A 22 6.42 -2.47 -1.12
C MET A 22 7.40 -1.29 -1.12
N TYR A 23 8.05 -1.09 -2.26
CA TYR A 23 8.60 0.21 -2.61
C TYR A 23 7.53 1.01 -3.36
N MET A 24 7.28 2.22 -2.92
CA MET A 24 6.39 3.17 -3.60
C MET A 24 7.11 4.50 -3.81
N PRO A 25 6.81 5.25 -4.88
CA PRO A 25 7.62 6.40 -5.27
C PRO A 25 7.57 7.57 -4.29
N ASN A 26 6.54 7.65 -3.46
CA ASN A 26 6.33 8.74 -2.50
C ASN A 26 5.32 8.35 -1.41
N ASP A 27 5.19 9.19 -0.38
CA ASP A 27 4.30 8.95 0.76
C ASP A 27 2.82 8.99 0.39
N HIS A 28 2.42 9.78 -0.61
CA HIS A 28 1.04 9.80 -1.11
C HIS A 28 0.61 8.43 -1.63
N SER A 29 1.55 7.70 -2.22
CA SER A 29 1.33 6.34 -2.74
C SER A 29 1.06 5.30 -1.64
N PHE A 30 1.40 5.58 -0.36
CA PHE A 30 1.00 4.79 0.80
C PHE A 30 -0.30 5.29 1.42
N THR A 31 -0.51 6.60 1.47
CA THR A 31 -1.72 7.22 2.05
C THR A 31 -2.98 6.80 1.30
N VAL A 32 -2.95 6.86 -0.03
CA VAL A 32 -4.12 6.55 -0.86
C VAL A 32 -4.62 5.11 -0.67
N PRO A 33 -3.81 4.05 -0.84
CA PRO A 33 -4.30 2.69 -0.69
C PRO A 33 -4.69 2.36 0.75
N THR A 34 -4.10 3.03 1.74
CA THR A 34 -4.51 2.90 3.15
C THR A 34 -5.94 3.39 3.34
N LEU A 35 -6.26 4.61 2.96
CA LEU A 35 -7.62 5.15 3.04
C LEU A 35 -8.60 4.36 2.16
N TRP A 36 -8.12 3.89 1.00
CA TRP A 36 -8.92 3.07 0.09
C TRP A 36 -9.29 1.71 0.69
N VAL A 37 -8.37 1.03 1.38
CA VAL A 37 -8.68 -0.21 2.12
C VAL A 37 -9.74 0.08 3.18
N MET A 38 -9.58 1.12 3.98
CA MET A 38 -10.55 1.46 5.02
C MET A 38 -11.94 1.73 4.46
N HIS A 39 -12.06 2.40 3.29
CA HIS A 39 -13.37 2.68 2.70
C HIS A 39 -14.13 1.40 2.32
N THR A 40 -13.44 0.32 1.96
CA THR A 40 -14.11 -0.96 1.59
C THR A 40 -14.90 -1.57 2.75
N HIS A 41 -14.58 -1.18 3.96
CA HIS A 41 -15.21 -1.66 5.20
C HIS A 41 -16.35 -0.78 5.70
N LEU A 42 -16.68 0.33 5.03
CA LEU A 42 -17.81 1.21 5.40
C LEU A 42 -19.12 0.54 5.01
N ARG A 43 -19.69 -0.25 5.92
CA ARG A 43 -20.87 -1.07 5.66
C ARG A 43 -21.90 -0.94 6.78
N SER A 44 -23.16 -1.22 6.45
CA SER A 44 -24.22 -1.37 7.45
C SER A 44 -24.05 -2.66 8.26
N ALA A 45 -24.85 -2.82 9.30
CA ALA A 45 -24.88 -4.05 10.11
C ALA A 45 -25.26 -5.29 9.28
N GLU A 46 -26.08 -5.11 8.25
CA GLU A 46 -26.50 -6.14 7.29
C GLU A 46 -25.42 -6.42 6.23
N GLY A 47 -24.29 -5.71 6.28
CA GLY A 47 -23.19 -5.88 5.35
C GLY A 47 -23.28 -5.08 4.06
N VAL A 48 -24.31 -4.25 3.87
CA VAL A 48 -24.46 -3.42 2.68
C VAL A 48 -23.37 -2.37 2.62
N PHE A 49 -22.72 -2.22 1.47
CA PHE A 49 -21.70 -1.19 1.23
C PHE A 49 -22.37 0.18 1.12
N LEU A 50 -21.99 1.10 2.00
CA LEU A 50 -22.67 2.39 2.19
C LEU A 50 -22.16 3.56 1.36
N PRO A 51 -20.86 3.66 0.98
CA PRO A 51 -20.40 4.76 0.15
C PRO A 51 -21.18 4.85 -1.16
N TYR A 52 -21.68 6.07 -1.49
CA TYR A 52 -22.39 6.30 -2.74
C TYR A 52 -21.46 6.18 -3.95
N ILE A 53 -20.25 6.70 -3.84
CA ILE A 53 -19.17 6.57 -4.83
C ILE A 53 -18.04 5.74 -4.25
N THR A 54 -17.54 4.78 -5.03
CA THR A 54 -16.34 3.99 -4.72
C THR A 54 -15.27 4.23 -5.78
N PRO A 55 -14.16 4.91 -5.44
CA PRO A 55 -13.06 5.09 -6.39
C PRO A 55 -12.49 3.75 -6.80
N ARG A 56 -12.18 3.58 -8.08
CA ARG A 56 -11.33 2.48 -8.53
C ARG A 56 -9.90 2.76 -8.10
N LEU A 57 -9.15 1.74 -7.71
CA LEU A 57 -7.72 1.87 -7.42
C LEU A 57 -6.92 1.12 -8.49
N TYR A 58 -5.97 1.82 -9.11
CA TYR A 58 -5.13 1.26 -10.16
C TYR A 58 -3.66 1.32 -9.78
N PHE A 59 -2.97 0.18 -9.86
CA PHE A 59 -1.52 0.10 -9.75
C PHE A 59 -0.90 -0.14 -11.12
N GLY A 60 -0.14 0.83 -11.61
CA GLY A 60 0.58 0.75 -12.88
C GLY A 60 2.09 0.74 -12.68
N SER A 61 2.84 0.42 -13.72
CA SER A 61 4.28 0.70 -13.82
C SER A 61 4.71 0.74 -15.27
N LYS A 62 5.82 1.40 -15.55
CA LYS A 62 6.43 1.44 -16.89
C LYS A 62 7.15 0.15 -17.22
N THR A 63 7.68 -0.54 -16.21
CA THR A 63 8.50 -1.75 -16.32
C THR A 63 7.87 -2.93 -15.59
N ALA A 64 8.31 -4.14 -15.88
CA ALA A 64 7.93 -5.34 -15.14
C ALA A 64 8.69 -5.40 -13.81
N GLY A 65 8.15 -6.13 -12.81
CA GLY A 65 8.85 -6.38 -11.55
C GLY A 65 8.69 -5.29 -10.48
N CYS A 66 7.99 -4.19 -10.73
CA CYS A 66 7.77 -3.08 -9.78
C CYS A 66 6.78 -3.38 -8.64
N GLY A 67 6.28 -4.62 -8.50
CA GLY A 67 5.41 -4.99 -7.38
C GLY A 67 3.90 -4.77 -7.58
N LYS A 68 3.41 -4.39 -8.78
CA LYS A 68 1.97 -4.16 -9.06
C LYS A 68 1.05 -5.27 -8.57
N SER A 69 1.35 -6.51 -8.93
CA SER A 69 0.53 -7.67 -8.53
C SER A 69 0.57 -7.89 -7.01
N LEU A 70 1.69 -7.57 -6.35
CA LEU A 70 1.77 -7.63 -4.89
C LEU A 70 0.94 -6.52 -4.24
N ALA A 71 1.02 -5.28 -4.75
CA ALA A 71 0.19 -4.16 -4.28
C ALA A 71 -1.30 -4.51 -4.37
N THR A 72 -1.75 -5.00 -5.53
CA THR A 72 -3.14 -5.43 -5.73
C THR A 72 -3.53 -6.56 -4.76
N LYS A 73 -2.66 -7.57 -4.59
CA LYS A 73 -2.91 -8.69 -3.65
C LYS A 73 -2.98 -8.25 -2.19
N LEU A 74 -2.09 -7.38 -1.74
CA LEU A 74 -2.11 -6.85 -0.37
C LEU A 74 -3.38 -6.03 -0.13
N THR A 75 -3.70 -5.11 -1.05
CA THR A 75 -4.91 -4.31 -1.00
C THR A 75 -6.16 -5.19 -0.92
N THR A 76 -6.30 -6.16 -1.82
CA THR A 76 -7.43 -7.09 -1.84
C THR A 76 -7.54 -7.87 -0.53
N ARG A 77 -6.42 -8.39 0.01
CA ARG A 77 -6.43 -9.17 1.27
C ARG A 77 -6.80 -8.38 2.51
N MET A 78 -6.52 -7.08 2.53
CA MET A 78 -6.92 -6.20 3.64
C MET A 78 -8.33 -5.64 3.46
N SER A 79 -8.91 -5.71 2.27
CA SER A 79 -10.25 -5.22 1.95
C SER A 79 -11.36 -6.16 2.43
N HIS A 80 -12.57 -5.64 2.54
CA HIS A 80 -13.73 -6.41 2.94
C HIS A 80 -14.08 -7.49 1.90
N ASN A 81 -14.14 -8.75 2.33
CA ASN A 81 -14.40 -9.91 1.47
C ASN A 81 -13.59 -9.85 0.16
N GLY A 82 -12.29 -9.53 0.28
CA GLY A 82 -11.44 -9.29 -0.88
C GLY A 82 -11.13 -10.56 -1.68
N GLU A 83 -11.45 -10.56 -2.96
CA GLU A 83 -11.29 -11.69 -3.87
C GLU A 83 -10.42 -11.29 -5.08
N MET A 84 -9.31 -12.03 -5.27
CA MET A 84 -8.51 -11.91 -6.50
C MET A 84 -9.13 -12.77 -7.59
N ILE A 85 -9.46 -12.15 -8.72
CA ILE A 85 -10.15 -12.83 -9.81
C ILE A 85 -9.17 -13.07 -10.96
N LEU A 86 -9.08 -14.32 -11.38
CA LEU A 86 -8.45 -14.75 -12.63
C LEU A 86 -9.55 -15.00 -13.65
N GLU A 87 -9.35 -14.51 -14.87
CA GLU A 87 -10.30 -14.71 -16.00
C GLU A 87 -11.75 -14.34 -15.67
N PRO A 88 -12.02 -13.08 -15.23
CA PRO A 88 -13.35 -12.65 -14.85
C PRO A 88 -14.32 -12.72 -16.04
N THR A 89 -15.53 -13.19 -15.76
CA THR A 89 -16.65 -13.06 -16.70
C THR A 89 -17.65 -12.06 -16.17
N PRO A 90 -18.40 -11.32 -17.02
CA PRO A 90 -19.42 -10.38 -16.53
C PRO A 90 -20.41 -10.98 -15.53
N PRO A 91 -20.95 -12.22 -15.75
CA PRO A 91 -21.82 -12.85 -14.76
C PRO A 91 -21.14 -13.16 -13.43
N SER A 92 -19.88 -13.66 -13.43
CA SER A 92 -19.19 -13.95 -12.17
C SER A 92 -18.93 -12.69 -11.37
N VAL A 93 -18.48 -11.61 -12.02
CA VAL A 93 -18.24 -10.32 -11.38
C VAL A 93 -19.50 -9.75 -10.76
N THR A 94 -20.62 -9.79 -11.48
CA THR A 94 -21.90 -9.30 -10.93
C THR A 94 -22.41 -10.14 -9.77
N THR A 95 -22.28 -11.47 -9.83
CA THR A 95 -22.61 -12.35 -8.70
C THR A 95 -21.80 -11.99 -7.47
N MET A 96 -20.47 -11.88 -7.60
CA MET A 96 -19.60 -11.55 -6.47
C MET A 96 -19.91 -10.17 -5.87
N LEU A 97 -20.24 -9.17 -6.70
CA LEU A 97 -20.60 -7.83 -6.21
C LEU A 97 -21.99 -7.81 -5.57
N ASN A 98 -22.95 -8.58 -6.10
CA ASN A 98 -24.36 -8.57 -5.65
C ASN A 98 -24.61 -9.50 -4.46
N GLU A 99 -24.06 -10.72 -4.49
CA GLU A 99 -24.35 -11.78 -3.51
C GLU A 99 -23.26 -11.82 -2.42
N ASP A 100 -21.98 -11.83 -2.82
CA ASP A 100 -20.87 -11.97 -1.87
C ASP A 100 -20.44 -10.62 -1.28
N LEU A 101 -20.95 -9.50 -1.81
CA LEU A 101 -20.57 -8.13 -1.42
C LEU A 101 -19.06 -7.93 -1.40
N ALA A 102 -18.37 -8.53 -2.36
CA ALA A 102 -16.92 -8.64 -2.39
C ALA A 102 -16.24 -7.33 -2.82
N THR A 103 -14.99 -7.16 -2.38
CA THR A 103 -14.03 -6.25 -2.99
C THR A 103 -13.23 -7.03 -4.02
N LEU A 104 -13.23 -6.56 -5.27
CA LEU A 104 -12.64 -7.31 -6.37
C LEU A 104 -11.23 -6.83 -6.69
N GLY A 105 -10.29 -7.76 -6.82
CA GLY A 105 -8.93 -7.54 -7.29
C GLY A 105 -8.72 -8.13 -8.69
N PHE A 106 -8.33 -7.29 -9.66
CA PHE A 106 -8.04 -7.74 -11.03
C PHE A 106 -6.54 -7.64 -11.31
N ASP A 107 -5.93 -8.75 -11.68
CA ASP A 107 -4.57 -8.77 -12.24
C ASP A 107 -4.67 -8.59 -13.77
N GLU A 108 -3.79 -7.76 -14.33
CA GLU A 108 -3.67 -7.55 -15.79
C GLU A 108 -4.97 -7.09 -16.48
N ILE A 109 -5.60 -6.02 -15.97
CA ILE A 109 -6.89 -5.50 -16.48
C ILE A 109 -6.88 -5.23 -18.00
N ASP A 110 -5.73 -4.90 -18.58
CA ASP A 110 -5.56 -4.63 -20.03
C ASP A 110 -5.98 -5.82 -20.88
N THR A 111 -5.91 -7.04 -20.37
CA THR A 111 -6.31 -8.26 -21.09
C THR A 111 -7.83 -8.35 -21.27
N TYR A 112 -8.61 -7.68 -20.41
CA TYR A 112 -10.07 -7.71 -20.41
C TYR A 112 -10.71 -6.56 -21.19
N PHE A 113 -9.92 -5.58 -21.65
CA PHE A 113 -10.40 -4.38 -22.37
C PHE A 113 -10.19 -4.46 -23.90
N GLY A 114 -10.07 -5.66 -24.48
CA GLY A 114 -10.03 -5.85 -25.93
C GLY A 114 -11.39 -5.61 -26.61
N ARG A 115 -11.49 -5.95 -27.90
CA ARG A 115 -12.76 -5.94 -28.67
C ARG A 115 -13.53 -7.24 -28.45
N GLY A 116 -14.87 -7.17 -28.35
CA GLY A 116 -15.78 -8.31 -28.26
C GLY A 116 -16.91 -8.11 -27.23
N SER A 117 -18.06 -8.72 -27.41
CA SER A 117 -19.29 -8.49 -26.60
C SER A 117 -19.12 -8.71 -25.10
N GLY A 118 -18.40 -9.75 -24.68
CA GLY A 118 -18.14 -9.99 -23.25
C GLY A 118 -17.23 -8.95 -22.62
N ARG A 119 -16.35 -8.34 -23.40
CA ARG A 119 -15.42 -7.26 -22.94
C ARG A 119 -16.13 -5.93 -22.81
N ASP A 120 -17.10 -5.64 -23.66
CA ASP A 120 -17.93 -4.45 -23.55
C ASP A 120 -18.84 -4.49 -22.31
N SER A 121 -19.40 -5.67 -21.99
CA SER A 121 -20.17 -5.88 -20.75
C SER A 121 -19.31 -5.72 -19.50
N MET A 122 -18.09 -6.26 -19.50
CA MET A 122 -17.14 -6.09 -18.39
C MET A 122 -16.80 -4.60 -18.20
N ARG A 123 -16.52 -3.89 -19.30
CA ARG A 123 -16.26 -2.45 -19.27
C ARG A 123 -17.43 -1.67 -18.70
N ALA A 124 -18.66 -2.01 -19.09
CA ALA A 124 -19.89 -1.38 -18.58
C ALA A 124 -20.03 -1.58 -17.07
N ILE A 125 -19.78 -2.79 -16.55
CA ILE A 125 -19.82 -3.10 -15.11
C ILE A 125 -18.76 -2.29 -14.35
N LEU A 126 -17.50 -2.29 -14.82
CA LEU A 126 -16.42 -1.58 -14.13
C LEU A 126 -16.62 -0.06 -14.18
N ASN A 127 -17.13 0.47 -15.29
CA ASN A 127 -17.40 1.89 -15.45
C ASN A 127 -18.64 2.35 -14.68
N GLY A 128 -19.71 1.55 -14.63
CA GLY A 128 -20.96 1.90 -13.95
C GLY A 128 -20.90 1.62 -12.45
N GLY A 129 -20.33 0.49 -12.07
CA GLY A 129 -20.37 0.01 -10.69
C GLY A 129 -19.55 0.81 -9.67
N TYR A 130 -18.96 1.95 -10.04
CA TYR A 130 -18.35 2.89 -9.09
C TYR A 130 -19.43 3.70 -8.32
N GLU A 131 -20.65 3.77 -8.82
CA GLU A 131 -21.74 4.55 -8.28
C GLU A 131 -22.89 3.64 -7.80
N ALA A 132 -23.42 3.93 -6.62
CA ALA A 132 -24.50 3.18 -6.01
C ALA A 132 -25.79 3.25 -6.84
N GLY A 133 -26.57 2.16 -6.82
CA GLY A 133 -27.80 2.05 -7.61
C GLY A 133 -27.59 1.60 -9.06
N THR A 134 -26.35 1.48 -9.52
CA THR A 134 -26.03 0.91 -10.84
C THR A 134 -26.26 -0.59 -10.84
N CYS A 135 -27.08 -1.05 -11.76
CA CYS A 135 -27.45 -2.46 -11.91
C CYS A 135 -27.23 -2.93 -13.35
N VAL A 136 -26.94 -4.20 -13.52
CA VAL A 136 -27.08 -4.90 -14.80
C VAL A 136 -28.30 -5.80 -14.76
N THR A 137 -28.92 -6.02 -15.92
CA THR A 137 -30.08 -6.90 -16.05
C THR A 137 -29.60 -8.26 -16.59
N ARG A 138 -29.96 -9.33 -15.90
CA ARG A 138 -29.71 -10.70 -16.31
C ARG A 138 -31.04 -11.39 -16.66
N GLN A 139 -31.11 -11.97 -17.84
CA GLN A 139 -32.25 -12.81 -18.22
C GLN A 139 -32.09 -14.21 -17.60
N ARG A 140 -33.13 -14.69 -16.92
CA ARG A 140 -33.20 -16.03 -16.35
C ARG A 140 -34.52 -16.68 -16.81
N GLY A 141 -34.49 -17.32 -17.97
CA GLY A 141 -35.74 -17.74 -18.65
C GLY A 141 -36.54 -16.51 -19.11
N ASP A 142 -37.83 -16.45 -18.75
CA ASP A 142 -38.71 -15.34 -19.08
C ASP A 142 -38.64 -14.18 -18.05
N GLU A 143 -37.89 -14.35 -16.97
CA GLU A 143 -37.74 -13.34 -15.93
C GLU A 143 -36.45 -12.53 -16.13
N SER A 144 -36.54 -11.25 -15.78
CA SER A 144 -35.42 -10.32 -15.81
C SER A 144 -35.01 -9.95 -14.38
N GLU A 145 -33.83 -10.38 -13.96
CA GLU A 145 -33.28 -10.12 -12.64
C GLU A 145 -32.35 -8.90 -12.70
N ARG A 146 -32.47 -7.96 -11.76
CA ARG A 146 -31.57 -6.83 -11.61
C ARG A 146 -30.50 -7.19 -10.59
N MET A 147 -29.25 -7.18 -11.03
CA MET A 147 -28.10 -7.46 -10.18
C MET A 147 -27.31 -6.18 -9.91
N ASN A 148 -27.06 -5.89 -8.65
CA ASN A 148 -26.20 -4.79 -8.26
C ASN A 148 -24.78 -5.03 -8.79
N CYS A 149 -24.16 -4.00 -9.38
CA CYS A 149 -22.76 -4.04 -9.80
C CYS A 149 -21.89 -3.00 -9.07
N HIS A 150 -22.46 -2.32 -8.06
CA HIS A 150 -21.73 -1.37 -7.23
C HIS A 150 -20.86 -2.07 -6.20
N GLY A 151 -19.58 -1.72 -6.16
CA GLY A 151 -18.66 -2.22 -5.16
C GLY A 151 -17.19 -1.86 -5.46
N PRO A 152 -16.31 -1.98 -4.45
CA PRO A 152 -14.91 -1.60 -4.57
C PRO A 152 -14.14 -2.51 -5.55
N VAL A 153 -13.29 -1.90 -6.37
CA VAL A 153 -12.41 -2.61 -7.31
C VAL A 153 -11.01 -2.05 -7.27
N VAL A 154 -10.03 -2.92 -7.04
CA VAL A 154 -8.60 -2.64 -7.22
C VAL A 154 -8.07 -3.44 -8.40
N MET A 155 -7.20 -2.84 -9.19
CA MET A 155 -6.71 -3.45 -10.41
C MET A 155 -5.26 -3.05 -10.71
N ASN A 156 -4.59 -3.86 -11.50
CA ASN A 156 -3.33 -3.48 -12.12
C ASN A 156 -3.31 -3.82 -13.62
N GLY A 157 -2.38 -3.23 -14.34
CA GLY A 157 -2.18 -3.49 -15.76
C GLY A 157 -0.74 -3.84 -16.10
N LYS A 158 -0.54 -4.56 -17.21
CA LYS A 158 0.80 -4.87 -17.74
C LYS A 158 1.54 -3.61 -18.16
N ASN A 159 0.82 -2.66 -18.73
CA ASN A 159 1.38 -1.45 -19.32
C ASN A 159 0.62 -0.20 -18.82
N ALA A 160 1.25 0.54 -17.90
CA ALA A 160 0.68 1.76 -17.39
C ALA A 160 0.41 2.79 -18.49
N ASN A 161 1.28 2.89 -19.50
CA ASN A 161 1.06 3.84 -20.59
C ASN A 161 -0.24 3.53 -21.35
N LEU A 162 -0.56 2.26 -21.58
CA LEU A 162 -1.82 1.88 -22.22
C LEU A 162 -3.03 2.35 -21.40
N PHE A 163 -3.00 2.15 -20.08
CA PHE A 163 -4.06 2.61 -19.19
C PHE A 163 -4.15 4.14 -19.15
N LEU A 164 -3.00 4.82 -19.12
CA LEU A 164 -2.94 6.27 -18.96
C LEU A 164 -3.26 7.08 -20.24
N THR A 165 -3.03 6.50 -21.43
CA THR A 165 -3.10 7.26 -22.67
C THR A 165 -4.14 6.76 -23.68
N SER A 166 -4.62 5.52 -23.54
CA SER A 166 -5.58 4.98 -24.50
C SER A 166 -7.01 5.39 -24.18
N ASP A 167 -7.75 5.86 -25.18
CA ASP A 167 -9.16 6.23 -25.10
C ASP A 167 -10.05 5.09 -24.60
N ARG A 168 -9.60 3.84 -24.74
CA ARG A 168 -10.33 2.67 -24.22
C ARG A 168 -10.51 2.71 -22.71
N PHE A 169 -9.60 3.35 -22.00
CA PHE A 169 -9.60 3.44 -20.55
C PHE A 169 -10.07 4.79 -20.02
N ASP A 170 -10.36 5.78 -20.87
CA ASP A 170 -10.72 7.14 -20.45
C ASP A 170 -11.79 7.16 -19.36
N THR A 171 -12.88 6.43 -19.60
CA THR A 171 -13.99 6.36 -18.65
C THR A 171 -13.59 5.68 -17.34
N LEU A 172 -12.81 4.59 -17.40
CA LEU A 172 -12.34 3.88 -16.20
C LEU A 172 -11.28 4.70 -15.47
N ARG A 173 -10.36 5.31 -16.22
CA ARG A 173 -9.30 6.16 -15.69
C ARG A 173 -9.86 7.36 -14.92
N SER A 174 -10.88 8.03 -15.46
CA SER A 174 -11.53 9.16 -14.78
C SER A 174 -12.23 8.78 -13.47
N ARG A 175 -12.46 7.50 -13.21
CA ARG A 175 -13.05 6.92 -11.99
C ARG A 175 -12.01 6.24 -11.10
N SER A 176 -10.74 6.33 -11.47
CA SER A 176 -9.65 5.63 -10.81
C SER A 176 -8.66 6.60 -10.19
N ILE A 177 -8.15 6.25 -9.02
CA ILE A 177 -6.94 6.84 -8.48
C ILE A 177 -5.79 5.92 -8.93
N SER A 178 -4.83 6.48 -9.70
CA SER A 178 -3.78 5.71 -10.36
C SER A 178 -2.44 5.92 -9.69
N ILE A 179 -1.89 4.88 -9.09
CA ILE A 179 -0.56 4.87 -8.49
C ILE A 179 0.40 4.19 -9.46
N ILE A 180 1.39 4.94 -9.92
CA ILE A 180 2.40 4.43 -10.85
C ILE A 180 3.64 4.07 -10.04
N LEU A 181 3.92 2.77 -9.97
CA LEU A 181 5.05 2.22 -9.26
C LEU A 181 6.30 2.28 -10.11
N ASP A 182 7.41 2.60 -9.48
CA ASP A 182 8.73 2.59 -10.08
C ASP A 182 9.52 1.34 -9.68
N GLU A 183 10.61 1.08 -10.39
CA GLU A 183 11.53 0.02 -10.03
C GLU A 183 12.21 0.36 -8.70
N LYS A 184 12.21 -0.61 -7.80
CA LYS A 184 12.81 -0.47 -6.48
C LYS A 184 14.33 -0.26 -6.61
N PRO A 185 14.89 0.84 -6.07
CA PRO A 185 16.33 1.02 -6.04
C PRO A 185 17.03 -0.19 -5.40
N PRO A 186 18.22 -0.60 -5.89
CA PRO A 186 18.96 -1.73 -5.32
C PRO A 186 19.26 -1.58 -3.81
N THR A 187 19.44 -0.34 -3.38
CA THR A 187 19.72 0.02 -1.97
C THR A 187 18.48 0.03 -1.09
N PHE A 188 17.28 0.05 -1.67
CA PHE A 188 16.04 0.07 -0.90
C PHE A 188 15.64 -1.35 -0.51
N TYR A 189 15.47 -1.59 0.78
CA TYR A 189 15.06 -2.89 1.30
C TYR A 189 13.55 -2.92 1.57
N VAL A 190 12.91 -4.01 1.18
CA VAL A 190 11.55 -4.39 1.60
C VAL A 190 11.53 -5.88 1.91
N ASP A 191 10.70 -6.29 2.84
CA ASP A 191 10.53 -7.70 3.18
C ASP A 191 9.90 -8.48 2.01
N ARG A 192 10.28 -9.75 1.91
CA ARG A 192 9.60 -10.65 0.97
C ARG A 192 8.29 -11.13 1.59
N PHE A 193 7.17 -10.80 0.93
CA PHE A 193 5.87 -11.30 1.36
C PHE A 193 5.79 -12.83 1.25
N ASN A 194 5.49 -13.49 2.37
CA ASN A 194 5.22 -14.92 2.45
C ASN A 194 3.78 -15.12 2.97
N PRO A 195 2.86 -15.70 2.16
CA PRO A 195 1.47 -15.89 2.56
C PRO A 195 1.29 -16.73 3.83
N GLU A 196 2.06 -17.80 4.00
CA GLU A 196 1.94 -18.68 5.18
C GLU A 196 2.26 -17.93 6.47
N ARG A 197 3.31 -17.11 6.43
CA ARG A 197 3.78 -16.34 7.58
C ARG A 197 2.91 -15.11 7.86
N HIS A 198 2.54 -14.35 6.81
CA HIS A 198 1.97 -13.02 6.99
C HIS A 198 0.44 -12.97 6.93
N ASN A 199 -0.23 -13.96 6.29
CA ASN A 199 -1.69 -13.99 6.24
C ASN A 199 -2.39 -14.00 7.61
N PRO A 200 -1.88 -14.66 8.70
CA PRO A 200 -2.52 -14.56 10.00
C PRO A 200 -2.64 -13.12 10.51
N ARG A 201 -1.57 -12.33 10.38
CA ARG A 201 -1.57 -10.89 10.74
C ARG A 201 -2.54 -10.09 9.88
N LEU A 202 -2.53 -10.31 8.54
CA LEU A 202 -3.47 -9.62 7.65
C LEU A 202 -4.93 -9.94 7.98
N ARG A 203 -5.25 -11.19 8.31
CA ARG A 203 -6.60 -11.58 8.73
C ARG A 203 -7.01 -10.92 10.05
N ASP A 204 -6.10 -10.78 11.00
CA ASP A 204 -6.38 -10.05 12.23
C ASP A 204 -6.62 -8.58 11.99
N LEU A 205 -5.74 -7.92 11.23
CA LEU A 205 -5.89 -6.53 10.83
C LEU A 205 -7.23 -6.30 10.09
N MET A 206 -7.56 -7.14 9.11
CA MET A 206 -8.83 -7.08 8.37
C MET A 206 -10.04 -7.17 9.32
N ARG A 207 -10.01 -8.07 10.33
CA ARG A 207 -11.11 -8.17 11.31
C ARG A 207 -11.27 -6.89 12.11
N ARG A 208 -10.18 -6.24 12.49
CA ARG A 208 -10.21 -4.97 13.23
C ARG A 208 -10.72 -3.82 12.35
N ILE A 209 -10.29 -3.74 11.10
CA ILE A 209 -10.80 -2.75 10.15
C ILE A 209 -12.29 -2.98 9.88
N LYS A 210 -12.73 -4.23 9.72
CA LYS A 210 -14.14 -4.57 9.55
C LYS A 210 -14.98 -4.09 10.73
N ARG A 211 -14.51 -4.32 11.97
CA ARG A 211 -15.18 -3.82 13.17
C ARG A 211 -15.24 -2.29 13.21
N TRP A 212 -14.13 -1.63 12.89
CA TRP A 212 -14.05 -0.18 12.80
C TRP A 212 -15.06 0.36 11.78
N GLY A 213 -15.10 -0.22 10.58
CA GLY A 213 -16.02 0.20 9.52
C GLY A 213 -17.49 0.07 9.92
N LEU A 214 -17.86 -1.08 10.53
CA LEU A 214 -19.23 -1.29 11.02
C LEU A 214 -19.67 -0.27 12.08
N VAL A 215 -18.75 0.13 12.96
CA VAL A 215 -19.06 1.09 14.03
C VAL A 215 -19.11 2.52 13.50
N ASN A 216 -18.21 2.88 12.58
CA ASN A 216 -17.99 4.28 12.23
C ASN A 216 -18.57 4.68 10.86
N ALA A 217 -19.09 3.73 10.05
CA ALA A 217 -19.50 4.01 8.67
C ALA A 217 -20.41 5.24 8.52
N HIS A 218 -21.48 5.33 9.31
CA HIS A 218 -22.40 6.46 9.24
C HIS A 218 -21.77 7.78 9.70
N THR A 219 -20.92 7.74 10.73
CA THR A 219 -20.22 8.91 11.23
C THR A 219 -19.21 9.41 10.19
N VAL A 220 -18.44 8.48 9.58
CA VAL A 220 -17.48 8.79 8.51
C VAL A 220 -18.20 9.41 7.31
N LEU A 221 -19.24 8.76 6.81
CA LEU A 221 -19.95 9.24 5.61
C LEU A 221 -20.76 10.52 5.88
N GLY A 222 -21.08 10.83 7.13
CA GLY A 222 -21.69 12.08 7.56
C GLY A 222 -20.72 13.26 7.70
N VAL A 223 -19.39 13.04 7.55
CA VAL A 223 -18.43 14.14 7.61
C VAL A 223 -18.59 15.06 6.40
N PRO A 224 -18.87 16.36 6.59
CA PRO A 224 -18.90 17.30 5.48
C PRO A 224 -17.49 17.50 4.93
N VAL A 225 -17.37 17.50 3.61
CA VAL A 225 -16.08 17.69 2.92
C VAL A 225 -15.87 19.12 2.42
N ASP A 226 -16.86 19.96 2.60
CA ASP A 226 -16.79 21.39 2.26
C ASP A 226 -15.62 22.06 2.97
N GLY A 227 -14.70 22.65 2.20
CA GLY A 227 -13.49 23.30 2.73
C GLY A 227 -12.34 22.36 3.13
N LEU A 228 -12.54 21.03 3.07
CA LEU A 228 -11.45 20.06 3.26
C LEU A 228 -10.73 19.74 1.96
N MET A 229 -11.47 19.73 0.87
CA MET A 229 -10.90 19.44 -0.47
C MET A 229 -10.49 20.74 -1.16
N PRO A 230 -9.33 20.79 -1.82
CA PRO A 230 -8.92 21.95 -2.60
C PRO A 230 -9.98 22.32 -3.66
N ALA A 231 -10.37 23.59 -3.74
CA ALA A 231 -11.42 24.07 -4.67
C ALA A 231 -11.14 23.78 -6.17
N ARG A 232 -9.87 23.54 -6.53
CA ARG A 232 -9.48 23.14 -7.89
C ARG A 232 -9.78 21.67 -8.22
N ILE A 233 -10.06 20.86 -7.22
CA ILE A 233 -10.49 19.46 -7.40
C ILE A 233 -12.02 19.50 -7.52
N ALA A 234 -12.52 19.22 -8.72
CA ALA A 234 -13.94 19.35 -9.04
C ALA A 234 -14.44 18.19 -9.89
N ASN A 235 -15.76 18.11 -10.07
CA ASN A 235 -16.41 17.12 -10.90
C ASN A 235 -16.07 15.66 -10.49
N ARG A 236 -15.67 14.85 -11.45
CA ARG A 236 -15.38 13.43 -11.23
C ARG A 236 -14.25 13.19 -10.22
N ALA A 237 -13.24 14.05 -10.20
CA ALA A 237 -12.15 13.95 -9.22
C ALA A 237 -12.68 14.22 -7.80
N GLU A 238 -13.52 15.21 -7.62
CA GLU A 238 -14.19 15.48 -6.32
C GLU A 238 -15.01 14.26 -5.86
N GLU A 239 -15.82 13.69 -6.74
CA GLU A 239 -16.65 12.53 -6.42
C GLU A 239 -15.82 11.35 -5.90
N ILE A 240 -14.74 10.97 -6.61
CA ILE A 240 -13.93 9.79 -6.25
C ILE A 240 -13.02 10.03 -5.03
N TRP A 241 -12.71 11.28 -4.69
CA TRP A 241 -11.89 11.60 -3.53
C TRP A 241 -12.72 11.84 -2.27
N THR A 242 -14.00 12.15 -2.37
CA THR A 242 -14.88 12.48 -1.25
C THR A 242 -14.79 11.49 -0.10
N VAL A 243 -14.94 10.19 -0.36
CA VAL A 243 -14.92 9.17 0.70
C VAL A 243 -13.55 9.07 1.39
N LEU A 244 -12.45 9.32 0.68
CA LEU A 244 -11.12 9.33 1.29
C LEU A 244 -10.93 10.53 2.21
N PHE A 245 -11.41 11.71 1.81
CA PHE A 245 -11.42 12.89 2.67
C PHE A 245 -12.29 12.70 3.92
N GLN A 246 -13.46 12.08 3.78
CA GLN A 246 -14.33 11.75 4.92
C GLN A 246 -13.61 10.84 5.93
N ILE A 247 -12.93 9.79 5.46
CA ILE A 247 -12.15 8.90 6.31
C ILE A 247 -11.00 9.66 6.97
N ALA A 248 -10.23 10.41 6.19
CA ALA A 248 -9.09 11.17 6.70
C ALA A 248 -9.51 12.18 7.78
N ALA A 249 -10.61 12.91 7.55
CA ALA A 249 -11.15 13.85 8.51
C ALA A 249 -11.65 13.16 9.79
N HIS A 250 -12.31 11.98 9.67
CA HIS A 250 -12.71 11.18 10.82
C HIS A 250 -11.52 10.69 11.64
N LEU A 251 -10.46 10.22 10.98
CA LEU A 251 -9.22 9.80 11.64
C LEU A 251 -8.55 10.96 12.38
N GLY A 252 -8.57 12.17 11.80
CA GLY A 252 -7.91 13.33 12.37
C GLY A 252 -6.37 13.21 12.36
N GLY A 253 -5.72 13.96 13.27
CA GLY A 253 -4.26 14.01 13.32
C GLY A 253 -3.66 14.64 12.07
N ASP A 254 -2.74 13.94 11.40
CA ASP A 254 -2.11 14.34 10.14
C ASP A 254 -2.82 13.79 8.89
N TRP A 255 -3.77 12.85 9.05
CA TRP A 255 -4.46 12.21 7.94
C TRP A 255 -5.18 13.18 6.99
N PRO A 256 -5.87 14.25 7.48
CA PRO A 256 -6.49 15.23 6.58
C PRO A 256 -5.47 15.94 5.70
N ALA A 257 -4.36 16.41 6.25
CA ALA A 257 -3.29 17.08 5.50
C ALA A 257 -2.62 16.12 4.49
N ARG A 258 -2.37 14.88 4.89
CA ARG A 258 -1.82 13.84 4.00
C ARG A 258 -2.76 13.49 2.86
N CYS A 259 -4.07 13.41 3.12
CA CYS A 259 -5.08 13.16 2.09
C CYS A 259 -5.16 14.35 1.10
N GLU A 260 -5.12 15.59 1.61
CA GLU A 260 -5.09 16.79 0.78
C GLU A 260 -3.85 16.83 -0.13
N ALA A 261 -2.66 16.61 0.44
CA ALA A 261 -1.42 16.57 -0.31
C ALA A 261 -1.44 15.48 -1.39
N ALA A 262 -1.94 14.27 -1.06
CA ALA A 262 -2.13 13.21 -2.03
C ALA A 262 -3.10 13.61 -3.16
N ALA A 263 -4.23 14.23 -2.83
CA ALA A 263 -5.19 14.68 -3.84
C ALA A 263 -4.62 15.76 -4.76
N ARG A 264 -3.83 16.71 -4.21
CA ARG A 264 -3.10 17.71 -5.00
C ARG A 264 -2.12 17.06 -5.97
N ALA A 265 -1.34 16.11 -5.48
CA ALA A 265 -0.37 15.39 -6.29
C ALA A 265 -1.04 14.60 -7.42
N PHE A 266 -2.01 13.73 -7.11
CA PHE A 266 -2.62 12.83 -8.09
C PHE A 266 -3.61 13.51 -9.04
N VAL A 267 -4.27 14.60 -8.64
CA VAL A 267 -5.29 15.29 -9.46
C VAL A 267 -4.73 16.51 -10.15
N LEU A 268 -3.95 17.33 -9.44
CA LEU A 268 -3.47 18.62 -9.94
C LEU A 268 -2.03 18.56 -10.46
N GLY A 269 -1.32 17.44 -10.24
CA GLY A 269 0.09 17.30 -10.59
C GLY A 269 1.01 18.15 -9.69
N GLU A 270 0.52 18.57 -8.53
CA GLU A 270 1.24 19.38 -7.55
C GLU A 270 2.03 18.43 -6.63
N TRP A 271 3.10 17.85 -7.14
CA TRP A 271 4.02 17.02 -6.36
C TRP A 271 4.89 17.96 -5.52
N GLU A 272 4.80 17.82 -4.20
CA GLU A 272 5.78 18.47 -3.33
C GLU A 272 7.14 17.83 -3.59
N ASP A 273 8.23 18.60 -3.44
CA ASP A 273 9.59 18.06 -3.44
C ASP A 273 9.74 17.16 -2.20
N GLU A 274 9.20 15.97 -2.28
CA GLU A 274 9.30 15.00 -1.21
C GLU A 274 10.76 14.57 -1.07
N THR A 275 11.30 14.76 0.11
CA THR A 275 12.46 13.98 0.55
C THR A 275 12.13 12.51 0.27
N PRO A 276 12.99 11.76 -0.46
CA PRO A 276 12.72 10.37 -0.77
C PRO A 276 12.26 9.64 0.50
N SER A 277 11.19 8.87 0.41
CA SER A 277 10.69 8.12 1.57
C SER A 277 11.84 7.33 2.16
N VAL A 278 12.16 7.59 3.43
CA VAL A 278 13.24 6.89 4.14
C VAL A 278 12.88 5.41 4.14
N SER A 279 13.77 4.57 3.63
CA SER A 279 13.50 3.13 3.60
C SER A 279 13.44 2.58 5.04
N PRO A 280 12.65 1.53 5.31
CA PRO A 280 12.68 0.87 6.61
C PRO A 280 14.09 0.47 7.07
N ALA A 281 14.99 0.18 6.13
CA ALA A 281 16.37 -0.11 6.43
C ALA A 281 17.19 1.14 6.82
N GLU A 282 16.91 2.29 6.19
CA GLU A 282 17.51 3.58 6.57
C GLU A 282 17.00 4.06 7.92
N GLU A 283 15.70 3.90 8.19
CA GLU A 283 15.12 4.20 9.49
C GLU A 283 15.73 3.31 10.58
N LEU A 284 15.86 2.00 10.31
CA LEU A 284 16.54 1.06 11.21
C LEU A 284 18.01 1.43 11.40
N LEU A 285 18.75 1.77 10.33
CA LEU A 285 20.15 2.19 10.44
C LEU A 285 20.27 3.45 11.31
N ALA A 286 19.43 4.45 11.13
CA ALA A 286 19.41 5.65 11.95
C ALA A 286 19.16 5.33 13.42
N CYS A 287 18.23 4.42 13.72
CA CYS A 287 17.96 3.95 15.08
C CYS A 287 19.16 3.17 15.66
N VAL A 288 19.77 2.28 14.87
CA VAL A 288 20.99 1.57 15.30
C VAL A 288 22.11 2.57 15.60
N GLN A 289 22.33 3.55 14.72
CA GLN A 289 23.32 4.59 14.94
C GLN A 289 23.07 5.37 16.24
N ALA A 290 21.81 5.73 16.51
CA ALA A 290 21.43 6.42 17.75
C ALA A 290 21.67 5.55 19.00
N THR A 291 21.42 4.23 18.91
CA THR A 291 21.60 3.31 20.05
C THR A 291 23.07 3.01 20.36
N VAL A 292 23.98 3.19 19.40
CA VAL A 292 25.41 2.89 19.58
C VAL A 292 26.31 4.13 19.73
N LEU A 293 25.73 5.32 19.93
CA LEU A 293 26.46 6.58 20.06
C LEU A 293 27.55 6.51 21.15
N ASP A 294 27.22 5.93 22.30
CA ASP A 294 28.09 5.80 23.47
C ASP A 294 28.95 4.52 23.46
N SER A 295 28.94 3.75 22.38
CA SER A 295 29.69 2.53 22.25
C SER A 295 31.03 2.77 21.56
N GLU A 296 32.08 2.06 21.95
CA GLU A 296 33.39 2.11 21.31
C GLU A 296 33.79 0.73 20.75
N GLY A 297 34.47 0.73 19.63
CA GLY A 297 35.01 -0.50 19.03
C GLY A 297 33.97 -1.44 18.46
N PHE A 298 33.92 -2.65 18.97
CA PHE A 298 32.99 -3.70 18.53
C PHE A 298 31.74 -3.74 19.39
N VAL A 299 30.56 -3.76 18.74
CA VAL A 299 29.24 -3.79 19.43
C VAL A 299 28.55 -5.13 19.14
N PRO A 300 28.27 -5.95 20.18
CA PRO A 300 27.52 -7.20 20.01
C PRO A 300 26.12 -6.98 19.47
N THR A 301 25.65 -7.89 18.62
CA THR A 301 24.30 -7.84 18.05
C THR A 301 23.22 -7.84 19.12
N THR A 302 23.39 -8.60 20.18
CA THR A 302 22.48 -8.64 21.34
C THR A 302 22.32 -7.27 21.97
N THR A 303 23.41 -6.55 22.20
CA THR A 303 23.40 -5.19 22.76
C THR A 303 22.65 -4.21 21.89
N ILE A 304 22.79 -4.32 20.57
CA ILE A 304 22.02 -3.47 19.62
C ILE A 304 20.54 -3.80 19.70
N LEU A 305 20.18 -5.08 19.69
CA LEU A 305 18.79 -5.53 19.73
C LEU A 305 18.10 -5.12 21.04
N ASP A 306 18.76 -5.32 22.17
CA ASP A 306 18.24 -4.94 23.49
C ASP A 306 17.97 -3.41 23.54
N ARG A 307 18.88 -2.60 23.02
CA ARG A 307 18.70 -1.13 22.97
C ARG A 307 17.61 -0.70 21.98
N LEU A 308 17.41 -1.43 20.87
CA LEU A 308 16.32 -1.17 19.93
C LEU A 308 14.97 -1.52 20.54
N GLU A 309 14.89 -2.53 21.44
CA GLU A 309 13.67 -2.87 22.17
C GLU A 309 13.20 -1.77 23.10
N ASP A 310 14.09 -0.95 23.61
CA ASP A 310 13.77 0.17 24.48
C ASP A 310 13.27 1.43 23.75
N LEU A 311 13.30 1.44 22.39
CA LEU A 311 12.86 2.59 21.62
C LEU A 311 11.34 2.69 21.50
N PRO A 312 10.74 3.91 21.57
CA PRO A 312 9.31 4.12 21.40
C PRO A 312 8.74 3.63 20.05
N GLN A 313 9.61 3.51 19.04
CA GLN A 313 9.26 3.08 17.67
C GLN A 313 9.51 1.57 17.44
N GLN A 314 9.75 0.79 18.48
CA GLN A 314 10.08 -0.64 18.40
C GLN A 314 9.22 -1.42 17.41
N ALA A 315 7.89 -1.27 17.49
CA ALA A 315 6.96 -2.00 16.63
C ALA A 315 7.09 -1.64 15.14
N SER A 316 7.49 -0.40 14.83
CA SER A 316 7.72 0.07 13.45
C SER A 316 9.03 -0.46 12.88
N ILE A 317 10.07 -0.50 13.71
CA ILE A 317 11.45 -0.77 13.29
C ILE A 317 11.75 -2.27 13.25
N MET A 318 11.31 -3.01 14.26
CA MET A 318 11.65 -4.43 14.43
C MET A 318 10.68 -5.38 13.71
N GLY A 319 9.53 -4.88 13.27
CA GLY A 319 8.54 -5.68 12.54
C GLY A 319 8.18 -6.98 13.27
N GLU A 320 8.15 -8.11 12.53
CA GLU A 320 7.79 -9.43 13.07
C GLU A 320 9.01 -10.25 13.60
N TRP A 321 9.95 -9.64 14.26
CA TRP A 321 11.09 -10.37 14.83
C TRP A 321 10.70 -11.11 16.11
N HIS A 322 9.86 -12.12 15.96
CA HIS A 322 9.27 -12.89 17.08
C HIS A 322 10.26 -13.86 17.79
N SER A 323 11.53 -13.85 17.42
CA SER A 323 12.55 -14.64 18.10
C SER A 323 13.92 -13.97 18.00
N PRO A 324 14.83 -14.19 18.96
CA PRO A 324 16.18 -13.63 18.93
C PRO A 324 16.95 -13.95 17.64
N ARG A 325 16.73 -15.14 17.07
CA ARG A 325 17.34 -15.53 15.79
C ARG A 325 16.75 -14.75 14.60
N ALA A 326 15.44 -14.52 14.61
CA ALA A 326 14.78 -13.71 13.55
C ALA A 326 15.23 -12.26 13.63
N ALA A 327 15.36 -11.71 14.83
CA ALA A 327 15.88 -10.36 15.07
C ALA A 327 17.32 -10.20 14.56
N THR A 328 18.21 -11.10 14.92
CA THR A 328 19.60 -11.12 14.44
C THR A 328 19.68 -11.18 12.90
N MET A 329 18.89 -12.06 12.28
CA MET A 329 18.86 -12.19 10.82
C MET A 329 18.23 -10.97 10.13
N GLY A 330 17.19 -10.38 10.72
CA GLY A 330 16.53 -9.17 10.21
C GLY A 330 17.48 -7.98 10.22
N LEU A 331 18.11 -7.73 11.36
CA LEU A 331 19.11 -6.68 11.53
C LEU A 331 20.29 -6.86 10.55
N SER A 332 20.85 -8.08 10.45
CA SER A 332 21.96 -8.37 9.55
C SER A 332 21.62 -8.13 8.08
N ARG A 333 20.43 -8.50 7.64
CA ARG A 333 19.96 -8.24 6.26
C ARG A 333 19.77 -6.76 5.97
N ALA A 334 19.17 -6.04 6.89
CA ALA A 334 18.91 -4.62 6.73
C ALA A 334 20.22 -3.81 6.68
N LEU A 335 21.17 -4.11 7.55
CA LEU A 335 22.48 -3.43 7.57
C LEU A 335 23.40 -3.84 6.40
N ALA A 336 23.25 -5.06 5.88
CA ALA A 336 24.04 -5.51 4.72
C ALA A 336 23.73 -4.68 3.45
N VAL A 337 22.55 -4.09 3.33
CA VAL A 337 22.19 -3.18 2.22
C VAL A 337 23.13 -1.97 2.16
N PHE A 338 23.64 -1.53 3.31
CA PHE A 338 24.59 -0.42 3.44
C PHE A 338 26.05 -0.86 3.43
N GLY A 339 26.31 -2.15 3.11
CA GLY A 339 27.66 -2.72 3.14
C GLY A 339 28.21 -2.99 4.55
N ILE A 340 27.36 -2.86 5.57
CA ILE A 340 27.74 -3.11 6.97
C ILE A 340 27.71 -4.61 7.23
N ILE A 341 28.91 -5.15 7.54
CA ILE A 341 29.11 -6.60 7.62
C ILE A 341 28.99 -7.07 9.06
N HIS A 342 28.20 -8.14 9.24
CA HIS A 342 28.06 -8.87 10.49
C HIS A 342 29.30 -9.75 10.70
N VAL A 343 30.09 -9.46 11.73
CA VAL A 343 31.37 -10.13 12.00
C VAL A 343 31.34 -10.86 13.34
N ARG A 344 32.19 -11.89 13.47
CA ARG A 344 32.34 -12.63 14.72
C ARG A 344 33.68 -12.27 15.37
N ARG A 345 33.64 -11.81 16.62
CA ARG A 345 34.83 -11.44 17.40
C ARG A 345 34.78 -11.96 18.83
N THR A 346 35.92 -12.01 19.49
CA THR A 346 36.03 -12.24 20.94
C THR A 346 35.67 -10.94 21.66
N HIS A 347 34.67 -10.98 22.50
CA HIS A 347 34.21 -9.88 23.34
C HIS A 347 33.97 -10.41 24.75
N GLU A 348 34.64 -9.82 25.75
CA GLU A 348 34.60 -10.28 27.16
C GLU A 348 34.92 -11.77 27.38
N GLY A 349 35.76 -12.34 26.50
CA GLY A 349 36.17 -13.76 26.60
C GLY A 349 35.33 -14.72 25.72
N ASP A 350 34.17 -14.30 25.23
CA ASP A 350 33.30 -15.11 24.41
C ASP A 350 33.36 -14.76 22.92
N GLN A 351 33.08 -15.73 22.05
CA GLN A 351 32.95 -15.55 20.61
C GLN A 351 31.54 -15.12 20.27
N VAL A 352 31.33 -13.82 20.02
CA VAL A 352 30.02 -13.25 19.73
C VAL A 352 29.94 -12.61 18.34
N TRP A 353 28.75 -12.54 17.79
CA TRP A 353 28.46 -11.82 16.55
C TRP A 353 28.11 -10.36 16.84
N GLY A 354 28.57 -9.45 16.00
CA GLY A 354 28.30 -8.01 16.16
C GLY A 354 28.81 -7.20 14.96
N TYR A 355 28.99 -5.91 15.20
CA TYR A 355 29.40 -4.94 14.19
C TYR A 355 30.51 -4.05 14.72
N ASP A 356 31.39 -3.61 13.83
CA ASP A 356 32.36 -2.56 14.16
C ASP A 356 31.65 -1.20 14.23
N ARG A 357 31.89 -0.45 15.31
CA ARG A 357 31.27 0.87 15.50
C ARG A 357 31.57 1.83 14.36
N GLY A 358 32.80 1.72 13.77
CA GLY A 358 33.21 2.51 12.61
C GLY A 358 32.31 2.30 11.39
N ASP A 359 31.94 1.04 11.14
CA ASP A 359 31.07 0.69 10.01
C ASP A 359 29.62 1.19 10.21
N LEU A 360 29.15 1.20 11.46
CA LEU A 360 27.82 1.73 11.80
C LEU A 360 27.73 3.26 11.72
N GLY A 361 28.86 3.99 11.81
CA GLY A 361 28.92 5.45 11.79
C GLY A 361 29.08 6.07 10.41
N CYS A 362 29.31 5.30 9.36
CA CYS A 362 29.43 5.82 8.00
C CYS A 362 28.07 6.31 7.47
N GLN A 363 28.00 7.59 7.02
CA GLN A 363 26.91 8.02 6.14
C GLN A 363 26.94 7.14 4.88
N PRO A 364 25.77 6.78 4.31
CA PRO A 364 25.75 6.03 3.07
C PRO A 364 26.53 6.80 2.01
N SER A 365 27.68 6.27 1.59
CA SER A 365 28.40 6.78 0.45
C SER A 365 27.47 6.69 -0.76
N GLN A 366 27.29 7.80 -1.49
CA GLN A 366 26.58 7.81 -2.76
C GLN A 366 27.03 6.61 -3.60
N PRO A 367 26.13 5.92 -4.32
CA PRO A 367 26.47 4.74 -5.10
C PRO A 367 27.57 5.09 -6.08
N THR A 368 28.75 4.50 -5.89
CA THR A 368 29.83 4.56 -6.84
C THR A 368 29.38 3.90 -8.12
N ASN A 369 29.24 4.70 -9.17
CA ASN A 369 28.94 4.29 -10.53
C ASN A 369 29.97 3.26 -11.01
N LEU A 370 29.69 1.97 -10.91
CA LEU A 370 30.48 0.85 -11.44
C LEU A 370 30.45 0.75 -12.99
N ALA A 371 30.02 1.83 -13.67
CA ALA A 371 29.94 1.85 -15.13
C ALA A 371 31.20 2.33 -15.85
N ASN A 372 32.33 2.60 -15.19
CA ASN A 372 33.53 3.11 -15.85
C ASN A 372 34.83 2.40 -15.42
N GLN A 373 34.86 1.06 -15.48
CA GLN A 373 36.14 0.30 -15.43
C GLN A 373 36.18 -0.81 -16.51
N SER A 374 35.82 -0.47 -17.73
CA SER A 374 36.10 -1.36 -18.87
C SER A 374 36.70 -0.60 -20.06
N THR A 375 37.78 0.15 -19.82
CA THR A 375 38.63 0.64 -20.92
C THR A 375 39.97 1.01 -20.34
N LEU A 376 40.81 0.01 -20.10
CA LEU A 376 42.28 0.11 -20.02
C LEU A 376 42.87 -1.29 -19.89
N CYS A 377 42.81 -2.06 -21.00
CA CYS A 377 43.76 -3.15 -21.30
C CYS A 377 43.62 -3.49 -22.79
N ALA A 378 44.22 -2.66 -23.64
CA ALA A 378 44.61 -3.01 -25.00
C ALA A 378 45.67 -1.99 -25.47
N SER A 379 46.90 -2.28 -25.18
CA SER A 379 48.08 -1.96 -25.98
C SER A 379 49.25 -2.80 -25.50
#